data_1adca5dee9a99cbb524e165f6fbff18b
#
_entry.id   1adca5dee9a99cbb524e165f6fbff18b
#
_cell.length_a   1.000
_cell.length_b   1.000
_cell.length_c   1.000
_cell.angle_alpha   90.00
_cell.angle_beta   90.00
_cell.angle_gamma   90.00
#
_symmetry.space_group_name_H-M   'P 1'
#
loop_
_entity.id
_entity.type
_entity.pdbx_description
1 polymer ?
#
loop_
_entity_poly.entity_id
_entity_poly.type
_entity_poly.pdbx_seq_one_letter_code
_entity_poly.pdbx_strand_id
1 'polypeptide(L)'
;MRTWEERMPRTALELIPLTVATQRDAIVAGAVDIALVRQPIDREGLQLIPLYDEVPVVVMAADSTLSAADELDAADLAGEVLIASRDDVLGYTAPGTTTPAFEALETTADAVATVAAGVGIAVMPMSLARLHHRKDVTYRVLRDGPVSSIALAWDADRATPLVDAFVGIVRGRTANSSR
;
A
#
# COMPACT_ATOMS: atom_id res chain seq x y z
N MET A 1 12.14 6.44 -11.65
CA MET A 1 13.61 6.34 -11.69
C MET A 1 14.19 6.87 -12.99
N ARG A 2 13.77 6.40 -14.17
CA ARG A 2 14.30 6.89 -15.47
C ARG A 2 14.34 8.42 -15.58
N THR A 3 13.28 9.13 -15.19
CA THR A 3 13.23 10.61 -15.26
C THR A 3 14.25 11.28 -14.31
N TRP A 4 14.58 10.65 -13.18
CA TRP A 4 15.63 11.14 -12.30
C TRP A 4 17.01 10.99 -12.95
N GLU A 5 17.33 9.81 -13.48
CA GLU A 5 18.57 9.52 -14.17
C GLU A 5 18.81 10.47 -15.36
N GLU A 6 17.75 10.79 -16.11
CA GLU A 6 17.78 11.73 -17.23
C GLU A 6 18.09 13.18 -16.78
N ARG A 7 17.50 13.61 -15.65
CA ARG A 7 17.62 14.99 -15.15
C ARG A 7 18.81 15.20 -14.22
N MET A 8 19.19 14.16 -13.48
CA MET A 8 20.23 14.18 -12.45
C MET A 8 21.27 13.09 -12.67
N PRO A 9 21.96 13.05 -13.84
CA PRO A 9 22.81 11.92 -14.25
C PRO A 9 24.05 11.70 -13.36
N ARG A 10 24.39 12.69 -12.52
CA ARG A 10 25.52 12.61 -11.59
C ARG A 10 25.13 12.27 -10.16
N THR A 11 23.84 12.06 -9.89
CA THR A 11 23.34 11.80 -8.54
C THR A 11 22.56 10.49 -8.56
N ALA A 12 23.12 9.46 -7.92
CA ALA A 12 22.44 8.18 -7.77
C ALA A 12 21.21 8.31 -6.86
N LEU A 13 20.14 7.56 -7.18
CA LEU A 13 18.99 7.40 -6.34
C LEU A 13 19.06 6.01 -5.69
N GLU A 14 19.17 5.96 -4.38
CA GLU A 14 19.10 4.75 -3.60
C GLU A 14 17.67 4.54 -3.09
N LEU A 15 17.14 3.32 -3.21
CA LEU A 15 15.82 2.95 -2.70
C LEU A 15 15.98 2.08 -1.45
N ILE A 16 15.44 2.57 -0.34
CA ILE A 16 15.46 1.89 0.95
C ILE A 16 14.02 1.49 1.29
N PRO A 17 13.70 0.17 1.43
CA PRO A 17 12.39 -0.27 1.86
C PRO A 17 12.10 0.18 3.29
N LEU A 18 10.90 0.74 3.50
CA LEU A 18 10.41 1.16 4.81
C LEU A 18 9.08 0.47 5.11
N THR A 19 8.86 0.11 6.36
CA THR A 19 7.55 -0.30 6.86
C THR A 19 6.72 0.92 7.27
N VAL A 20 5.41 0.78 7.38
CA VAL A 20 4.54 1.86 7.89
C VAL A 20 4.97 2.30 9.30
N ALA A 21 5.39 1.34 10.13
CA ALA A 21 5.85 1.63 11.49
C ALA A 21 7.15 2.44 11.55
N THR A 22 8.04 2.29 10.56
CA THR A 22 9.38 2.93 10.56
C THR A 22 9.48 4.14 9.65
N GLN A 23 8.47 4.42 8.81
CA GLN A 23 8.54 5.45 7.76
C GLN A 23 8.82 6.87 8.32
N ARG A 24 8.19 7.24 9.44
CA ARG A 24 8.40 8.57 10.07
C ARG A 24 9.80 8.68 10.66
N ASP A 25 10.19 7.69 11.45
CA ASP A 25 11.47 7.72 12.15
C ASP A 25 12.65 7.72 11.19
N ALA A 26 12.55 7.01 10.07
CA ALA A 26 13.56 7.01 9.02
C ALA A 26 13.77 8.41 8.42
N ILE A 27 12.70 9.19 8.22
CA ILE A 27 12.77 10.58 7.73
C ILE A 27 13.40 11.48 8.80
N VAL A 28 12.86 11.44 10.03
CA VAL A 28 13.32 12.30 11.13
C VAL A 28 14.77 12.03 11.51
N ALA A 29 15.20 10.77 11.52
CA ALA A 29 16.59 10.40 11.76
C ALA A 29 17.54 10.74 10.59
N GLY A 30 17.01 11.08 9.40
CA GLY A 30 17.81 11.32 8.19
C GLY A 30 18.39 10.05 7.59
N ALA A 31 17.80 8.90 7.86
CA ALA A 31 18.14 7.65 7.19
C ALA A 31 17.71 7.66 5.71
N VAL A 32 16.72 8.47 5.39
CA VAL A 32 16.28 8.78 4.03
C VAL A 32 16.06 10.29 3.89
N ASP A 33 16.33 10.84 2.70
CA ASP A 33 16.11 12.26 2.40
C ASP A 33 14.64 12.56 2.12
N ILE A 34 13.92 11.59 1.53
CA ILE A 34 12.52 11.69 1.12
C ILE A 34 11.91 10.29 1.09
N ALA A 35 10.64 10.17 1.45
CA ALA A 35 9.94 8.89 1.47
C ALA A 35 8.55 8.96 0.84
N LEU A 36 8.13 7.86 0.20
CA LEU A 36 6.71 7.58 -0.04
C LEU A 36 6.15 7.02 1.26
N VAL A 37 5.19 7.72 1.83
CA VAL A 37 4.60 7.36 3.12
C VAL A 37 3.11 7.04 2.97
N ARG A 38 2.63 6.11 3.77
CA ARG A 38 1.23 5.79 3.93
C ARG A 38 0.65 6.62 5.07
N GLN A 39 -0.49 7.24 4.82
CA GLN A 39 -1.21 8.00 5.85
C GLN A 39 -2.20 7.08 6.62
N PRO A 40 -2.55 7.44 7.88
CA PRO A 40 -2.11 8.62 8.60
C PRO A 40 -0.65 8.52 9.07
N ILE A 41 0.03 9.66 9.11
CA ILE A 41 1.38 9.81 9.68
C ILE A 41 1.41 11.09 10.51
N ASP A 42 2.11 11.08 11.64
CA ASP A 42 2.37 12.31 12.39
C ASP A 42 3.21 13.27 11.53
N ARG A 43 2.68 14.48 11.34
CA ARG A 43 3.23 15.50 10.42
C ARG A 43 4.18 16.48 11.09
N GLU A 44 4.38 16.40 12.41
CA GLU A 44 5.27 17.33 13.12
C GLU A 44 6.69 17.26 12.54
N GLY A 45 7.21 18.41 12.10
CA GLY A 45 8.51 18.56 11.45
C GLY A 45 8.59 18.02 10.01
N LEU A 46 7.49 17.53 9.44
CA LEU A 46 7.49 17.00 8.09
C LEU A 46 6.75 17.89 7.09
N GLN A 47 7.29 17.97 5.88
CA GLN A 47 6.55 18.44 4.71
C GLN A 47 5.93 17.24 4.00
N LEU A 48 4.68 17.38 3.56
CA LEU A 48 3.96 16.32 2.84
C LEU A 48 3.30 16.84 1.57
N ILE A 49 3.35 16.03 0.53
CA ILE A 49 2.58 16.22 -0.71
C ILE A 49 1.70 14.99 -0.92
N PRO A 50 0.37 15.11 -0.87
CA PRO A 50 -0.52 14.02 -1.26
C PRO A 50 -0.27 13.62 -2.72
N LEU A 51 -0.24 12.32 -3.01
CA LEU A 51 0.00 11.81 -4.35
C LEU A 51 -1.24 11.13 -4.93
N TYR A 52 -1.74 10.09 -4.26
CA TYR A 52 -2.90 9.31 -4.71
C TYR A 52 -3.46 8.48 -3.57
N ASP A 53 -4.69 8.04 -3.77
CA ASP A 53 -5.34 7.06 -2.91
C ASP A 53 -5.26 5.68 -3.56
N GLU A 54 -4.92 4.66 -2.78
CA GLU A 54 -4.94 3.28 -3.21
C GLU A 54 -6.32 2.67 -3.02
N VAL A 55 -6.75 1.92 -4.01
CA VAL A 55 -8.03 1.22 -3.99
C VAL A 55 -7.89 -0.04 -3.14
N PRO A 56 -8.78 -0.28 -2.17
CA PRO A 56 -8.83 -1.54 -1.43
C PRO A 56 -9.36 -2.65 -2.32
N VAL A 57 -8.80 -3.84 -2.19
CA VAL A 57 -9.25 -5.03 -2.90
C VAL A 57 -9.40 -6.21 -1.96
N VAL A 58 -10.31 -7.11 -2.29
CA VAL A 58 -10.45 -8.43 -1.66
C VAL A 58 -9.64 -9.42 -2.49
N VAL A 59 -8.64 -10.05 -1.89
CA VAL A 59 -7.88 -11.16 -2.49
C VAL A 59 -8.52 -12.47 -2.06
N MET A 60 -8.74 -13.36 -3.01
CA MET A 60 -9.42 -14.65 -2.84
C MET A 60 -8.79 -15.73 -3.71
N ALA A 61 -9.05 -16.98 -3.42
CA ALA A 61 -8.69 -18.08 -4.33
C ALA A 61 -9.34 -17.87 -5.71
N ALA A 62 -8.66 -18.27 -6.76
CA ALA A 62 -9.12 -18.03 -8.14
C ALA A 62 -10.45 -18.74 -8.46
N ASP A 63 -10.75 -19.83 -7.77
CA ASP A 63 -11.99 -20.63 -7.86
C ASP A 63 -13.06 -20.26 -6.83
N SER A 64 -12.81 -19.19 -6.01
CA SER A 64 -13.81 -18.68 -5.07
C SER A 64 -15.06 -18.18 -5.81
N THR A 65 -16.24 -18.40 -5.22
CA THR A 65 -17.52 -17.90 -5.74
C THR A 65 -17.57 -16.37 -5.82
N LEU A 66 -16.86 -15.68 -4.93
CA LEU A 66 -16.73 -14.21 -4.96
C LEU A 66 -16.03 -13.70 -6.22
N SER A 67 -15.22 -14.54 -6.89
CA SER A 67 -14.54 -14.16 -8.14
C SER A 67 -15.49 -13.92 -9.32
N ALA A 68 -16.76 -14.36 -9.22
CA ALA A 68 -17.76 -14.18 -10.27
C ALA A 68 -18.30 -12.73 -10.34
N ALA A 69 -18.16 -11.95 -9.27
CA ALA A 69 -18.54 -10.53 -9.24
C ALA A 69 -17.42 -9.68 -9.88
N ASP A 70 -17.78 -8.53 -10.46
CA ASP A 70 -16.81 -7.55 -10.97
C ASP A 70 -16.21 -6.72 -9.82
N GLU A 71 -17.06 -6.36 -8.83
CA GLU A 71 -16.71 -5.63 -7.62
C GLU A 71 -17.45 -6.24 -6.42
N LEU A 72 -16.99 -5.98 -5.21
CA LEU A 72 -17.57 -6.47 -3.96
C LEU A 72 -17.85 -5.32 -3.01
N ASP A 73 -18.85 -5.50 -2.16
CA ASP A 73 -19.13 -4.69 -0.98
C ASP A 73 -18.80 -5.48 0.30
N ALA A 74 -18.70 -4.79 1.45
CA ALA A 74 -18.45 -5.46 2.73
C ALA A 74 -19.51 -6.54 3.06
N ALA A 75 -20.75 -6.34 2.64
CA ALA A 75 -21.84 -7.31 2.85
C ALA A 75 -21.61 -8.62 2.10
N ASP A 76 -20.94 -8.61 0.96
CA ASP A 76 -20.64 -9.80 0.16
C ASP A 76 -19.62 -10.71 0.85
N LEU A 77 -18.87 -10.17 1.82
CA LEU A 77 -17.84 -10.88 2.57
C LEU A 77 -18.39 -11.66 3.76
N ALA A 78 -19.70 -11.56 4.02
CA ALA A 78 -20.32 -12.23 5.16
C ALA A 78 -20.17 -13.76 5.07
N GLY A 79 -19.70 -14.36 6.17
CA GLY A 79 -19.42 -15.81 6.24
C GLY A 79 -18.01 -16.21 5.84
N GLU A 80 -17.26 -15.34 5.17
CA GLU A 80 -15.85 -15.61 4.82
C GLU A 80 -14.94 -15.53 6.05
N VAL A 81 -13.81 -16.23 5.99
CA VAL A 81 -12.72 -16.12 6.96
C VAL A 81 -11.80 -14.99 6.53
N LEU A 82 -11.70 -13.92 7.34
CA LEU A 82 -10.83 -12.79 7.04
C LEU A 82 -9.42 -13.04 7.58
N ILE A 83 -8.47 -13.26 6.66
CA ILE A 83 -7.05 -13.50 6.95
C ILE A 83 -6.36 -12.15 7.12
N ALA A 84 -5.70 -11.95 8.27
CA ALA A 84 -4.88 -10.78 8.55
C ALA A 84 -3.41 -11.14 8.66
N SER A 85 -2.54 -10.18 8.34
CA SER A 85 -1.09 -10.26 8.58
C SER A 85 -0.66 -9.16 9.57
N ARG A 86 0.50 -9.33 10.21
CA ARG A 86 1.04 -8.35 11.16
C ARG A 86 1.51 -7.06 10.47
N ASP A 87 1.84 -7.16 9.19
CA ASP A 87 2.18 -6.03 8.31
C ASP A 87 0.97 -5.45 7.55
N ASP A 88 -0.27 -5.84 7.96
CA ASP A 88 -1.50 -5.26 7.38
C ASP A 88 -1.52 -3.74 7.56
N VAL A 89 -1.67 -3.04 6.43
CA VAL A 89 -1.63 -1.58 6.38
C VAL A 89 -3.02 -0.93 6.42
N LEU A 90 -4.09 -1.72 6.32
CA LEU A 90 -5.47 -1.24 6.35
C LEU A 90 -6.15 -1.41 7.70
N GLY A 91 -5.78 -2.45 8.46
CA GLY A 91 -6.43 -2.80 9.73
C GLY A 91 -7.95 -3.01 9.57
N TYR A 92 -8.37 -3.52 8.41
CA TYR A 92 -9.78 -3.59 8.05
C TYR A 92 -10.47 -4.80 8.67
N THR A 93 -11.67 -4.57 9.16
CA THR A 93 -12.58 -5.62 9.61
C THR A 93 -13.91 -5.51 8.85
N ALA A 94 -14.39 -6.60 8.27
CA ALA A 94 -15.66 -6.62 7.55
C ALA A 94 -16.76 -7.20 8.44
N PRO A 95 -17.94 -6.58 8.48
CA PRO A 95 -19.10 -7.13 9.21
C PRO A 95 -19.46 -8.52 8.69
N GLY A 96 -19.74 -9.45 9.61
CA GLY A 96 -20.15 -10.80 9.24
C GLY A 96 -19.04 -11.75 8.79
N THR A 97 -17.79 -11.30 8.70
CA THR A 97 -16.64 -12.19 8.50
C THR A 97 -16.28 -12.91 9.80
N THR A 98 -15.58 -14.04 9.69
CA THR A 98 -15.07 -14.79 10.83
C THR A 98 -13.55 -14.64 10.93
N THR A 99 -13.04 -14.70 12.17
CA THR A 99 -11.60 -14.71 12.42
C THR A 99 -11.05 -16.13 12.27
N PRO A 100 -9.87 -16.34 11.65
CA PRO A 100 -9.26 -17.65 11.57
C PRO A 100 -8.90 -18.20 12.95
N ALA A 101 -8.81 -19.53 13.08
CA ALA A 101 -8.45 -20.20 14.33
C ALA A 101 -6.95 -20.12 14.68
N PHE A 102 -6.15 -19.43 13.85
CA PHE A 102 -4.72 -19.21 14.03
C PHE A 102 -4.43 -17.72 14.21
N GLU A 103 -3.26 -17.38 14.76
CA GLU A 103 -2.83 -16.00 14.94
C GLU A 103 -2.58 -15.30 13.59
N ALA A 104 -2.56 -13.96 13.63
CA ALA A 104 -2.20 -13.15 12.46
C ALA A 104 -0.85 -13.60 11.88
N LEU A 105 -0.82 -13.81 10.58
CA LEU A 105 0.37 -14.24 9.85
C LEU A 105 1.45 -13.15 9.86
N GLU A 106 2.70 -13.51 9.70
CA GLU A 106 3.80 -12.55 9.82
C GLU A 106 3.78 -11.52 8.67
N THR A 107 3.49 -11.96 7.44
CA THR A 107 3.57 -11.10 6.26
C THR A 107 2.34 -11.18 5.37
N THR A 108 2.12 -10.12 4.58
CA THR A 108 1.12 -10.09 3.50
C THR A 108 1.33 -11.24 2.50
N ALA A 109 2.59 -11.63 2.23
CA ALA A 109 2.89 -12.77 1.36
C ALA A 109 2.33 -14.10 1.93
N ASP A 110 2.47 -14.31 3.24
CA ASP A 110 1.93 -15.50 3.93
C ASP A 110 0.39 -15.47 3.93
N ALA A 111 -0.22 -14.29 4.12
CA ALA A 111 -1.66 -14.12 4.01
C ALA A 111 -2.17 -14.50 2.62
N VAL A 112 -1.53 -14.02 1.54
CA VAL A 112 -1.88 -14.37 0.16
C VAL A 112 -1.67 -15.87 -0.11
N ALA A 113 -0.60 -16.48 0.44
CA ALA A 113 -0.38 -17.92 0.31
C ALA A 113 -1.47 -18.74 1.01
N THR A 114 -1.94 -18.29 2.16
CA THR A 114 -3.03 -18.92 2.92
C THR A 114 -4.38 -18.79 2.18
N VAL A 115 -4.65 -17.62 1.59
CA VAL A 115 -5.80 -17.38 0.72
C VAL A 115 -5.75 -18.33 -0.51
N ALA A 116 -4.58 -18.50 -1.13
CA ALA A 116 -4.38 -19.41 -2.24
C ALA A 116 -4.71 -20.88 -1.89
N ALA A 117 -4.57 -21.26 -0.63
CA ALA A 117 -4.96 -22.58 -0.13
C ALA A 117 -6.48 -22.71 0.14
N GLY A 118 -7.28 -21.70 -0.16
CA GLY A 118 -8.74 -21.72 0.01
C GLY A 118 -9.21 -21.55 1.47
N VAL A 119 -8.37 -21.05 2.37
CA VAL A 119 -8.73 -20.89 3.80
C VAL A 119 -9.68 -19.73 4.04
N GLY A 120 -9.64 -18.68 3.18
CA GLY A 120 -10.48 -17.50 3.31
C GLY A 120 -10.07 -16.40 2.34
N ILE A 121 -10.31 -15.16 2.75
CA ILE A 121 -10.04 -13.94 1.96
C ILE A 121 -9.09 -13.02 2.72
N ALA A 122 -8.42 -12.10 2.01
CA ALA A 122 -7.67 -11.00 2.62
C ALA A 122 -8.05 -9.67 1.97
N VAL A 123 -8.09 -8.59 2.75
CA VAL A 123 -8.33 -7.24 2.25
C VAL A 123 -7.03 -6.43 2.32
N MET A 124 -6.62 -5.85 1.21
CA MET A 124 -5.37 -5.09 1.13
C MET A 124 -5.43 -4.02 0.03
N PRO A 125 -4.50 -3.06 0.00
CA PRO A 125 -4.34 -2.16 -1.14
C PRO A 125 -4.03 -2.93 -2.43
N MET A 126 -4.55 -2.45 -3.56
CA MET A 126 -4.33 -3.08 -4.87
C MET A 126 -2.84 -3.22 -5.23
N SER A 127 -1.99 -2.30 -4.79
CA SER A 127 -0.54 -2.38 -5.01
C SER A 127 0.08 -3.62 -4.38
N LEU A 128 -0.34 -3.99 -3.16
CA LEU A 128 0.12 -5.19 -2.47
C LEU A 128 -0.44 -6.46 -3.11
N ALA A 129 -1.71 -6.47 -3.53
CA ALA A 129 -2.28 -7.60 -4.26
C ALA A 129 -1.54 -7.87 -5.59
N ARG A 130 -1.08 -6.81 -6.27
CA ARG A 130 -0.26 -6.93 -7.49
C ARG A 130 1.18 -7.37 -7.20
N LEU A 131 1.77 -6.89 -6.10
CA LEU A 131 3.12 -7.28 -5.67
C LEU A 131 3.19 -8.78 -5.34
N HIS A 132 2.16 -9.31 -4.68
CA HIS A 132 2.06 -10.71 -4.27
C HIS A 132 1.20 -11.55 -5.23
N HIS A 133 1.14 -11.14 -6.51
CA HIS A 133 0.35 -11.83 -7.53
C HIS A 133 0.77 -13.31 -7.67
N ARG A 134 -0.24 -14.20 -7.71
CA ARG A 134 -0.12 -15.64 -7.92
C ARG A 134 -1.17 -16.11 -8.93
N LYS A 135 -0.94 -17.24 -9.59
CA LYS A 135 -1.89 -17.81 -10.56
C LYS A 135 -3.14 -18.42 -9.88
N ASP A 136 -3.01 -18.79 -8.62
CA ASP A 136 -4.03 -19.44 -7.80
C ASP A 136 -4.85 -18.46 -6.96
N VAL A 137 -4.60 -17.14 -7.10
CA VAL A 137 -5.40 -16.07 -6.49
C VAL A 137 -5.88 -15.06 -7.52
N THR A 138 -7.00 -14.42 -7.20
CA THR A 138 -7.53 -13.27 -7.92
C THR A 138 -7.94 -12.19 -6.92
N TYR A 139 -8.29 -10.99 -7.41
CA TYR A 139 -8.82 -9.95 -6.54
C TYR A 139 -9.95 -9.18 -7.20
N ARG A 140 -10.82 -8.58 -6.38
CA ARG A 140 -11.89 -7.66 -6.77
C ARG A 140 -11.83 -6.39 -5.95
N VAL A 141 -12.24 -5.28 -6.54
CA VAL A 141 -12.35 -4.01 -5.83
C VAL A 141 -13.38 -4.12 -4.72
N LEU A 142 -13.04 -3.62 -3.53
CA LEU A 142 -13.96 -3.46 -2.41
C LEU A 142 -14.45 -2.01 -2.41
N ARG A 143 -15.70 -1.76 -2.88
CA ARG A 143 -16.24 -0.42 -3.12
C ARG A 143 -16.34 0.45 -1.87
N ASP A 144 -16.76 -0.15 -0.76
CA ASP A 144 -16.94 0.50 0.54
C ASP A 144 -15.78 0.24 1.52
N GLY A 145 -14.64 -0.24 0.98
CA GLY A 145 -13.45 -0.51 1.76
C GLY A 145 -12.67 0.75 2.15
N PRO A 146 -11.70 0.61 3.07
CA PRO A 146 -10.91 1.73 3.57
C PRO A 146 -9.96 2.26 2.50
N VAL A 147 -9.94 3.58 2.35
CA VAL A 147 -9.00 4.27 1.47
C VAL A 147 -7.62 4.33 2.14
N SER A 148 -6.57 4.06 1.38
CA SER A 148 -5.20 4.18 1.82
C SER A 148 -4.46 5.26 1.02
N SER A 149 -4.25 6.42 1.65
CA SER A 149 -3.63 7.57 0.99
C SER A 149 -2.11 7.51 1.04
N ILE A 150 -1.46 7.74 -0.10
CA ILE A 150 -0.01 7.81 -0.25
C ILE A 150 0.41 9.27 -0.43
N ALA A 151 1.45 9.66 0.30
CA ALA A 151 2.06 10.97 0.20
C ALA A 151 3.58 10.85 0.01
N LEU A 152 4.18 11.91 -0.54
CA LEU A 152 5.61 12.11 -0.50
C LEU A 152 5.92 12.95 0.74
N ALA A 153 6.88 12.54 1.56
CA ALA A 153 7.24 13.22 2.80
C ALA A 153 8.75 13.38 2.95
N TRP A 154 9.19 14.49 3.58
CA TRP A 154 10.57 14.78 3.93
C TRP A 154 10.62 15.68 5.17
N ASP A 155 11.77 15.77 5.81
CA ASP A 155 12.02 16.65 6.94
C ASP A 155 12.01 18.12 6.49
N ALA A 156 11.20 18.96 7.13
CA ALA A 156 11.03 20.37 6.76
C ALA A 156 12.34 21.17 6.89
N ASP A 157 13.19 20.84 7.87
CA ASP A 157 14.44 21.54 8.16
C ASP A 157 15.62 21.01 7.34
N ARG A 158 15.43 19.88 6.62
CA ARG A 158 16.46 19.23 5.79
C ARG A 158 16.12 19.23 4.31
N ALA A 159 15.29 20.15 3.85
CA ALA A 159 15.04 20.35 2.43
C ALA A 159 16.34 20.71 1.71
N THR A 160 16.76 19.89 0.75
CA THR A 160 17.97 20.10 -0.07
C THR A 160 17.56 20.39 -1.51
N PRO A 161 18.43 20.97 -2.36
CA PRO A 161 18.17 21.11 -3.79
C PRO A 161 17.86 19.76 -4.50
N LEU A 162 18.33 18.63 -3.95
CA LEU A 162 18.02 17.28 -4.48
C LEU A 162 16.59 16.88 -4.13
N VAL A 163 16.13 17.16 -2.91
CA VAL A 163 14.74 16.96 -2.48
C VAL A 163 13.81 17.80 -3.36
N ASP A 164 14.13 19.08 -3.57
CA ASP A 164 13.35 19.98 -4.42
C ASP A 164 13.27 19.49 -5.87
N ALA A 165 14.38 19.00 -6.42
CA ALA A 165 14.42 18.41 -7.75
C ALA A 165 13.53 17.16 -7.86
N PHE A 166 13.57 16.30 -6.84
CA PHE A 166 12.73 15.09 -6.79
C PHE A 166 11.24 15.44 -6.70
N VAL A 167 10.89 16.38 -5.81
CA VAL A 167 9.52 16.91 -5.68
C VAL A 167 9.04 17.49 -7.01
N GLY A 168 9.88 18.25 -7.72
CA GLY A 168 9.56 18.82 -9.04
C GLY A 168 9.28 17.72 -10.08
N ILE A 169 10.02 16.62 -10.07
CA ILE A 169 9.80 15.47 -10.95
C ILE A 169 8.47 14.78 -10.65
N VAL A 170 8.18 14.55 -9.37
CA VAL A 170 6.93 13.88 -8.94
C VAL A 170 5.71 14.73 -9.30
N ARG A 171 5.75 16.04 -9.03
CA ARG A 171 4.66 16.97 -9.38
C ARG A 171 4.43 17.06 -10.89
N GLY A 172 5.47 17.05 -11.70
CA GLY A 172 5.36 17.07 -13.15
C GLY A 172 4.67 15.82 -13.73
N ARG A 173 4.74 14.67 -13.05
CA ARG A 173 4.02 13.45 -13.42
C ARG A 173 2.53 13.50 -13.05
N THR A 174 2.18 14.07 -11.90
CA THR A 174 0.77 14.18 -11.48
C THR A 174 -0.03 15.10 -12.40
N ALA A 175 0.57 16.16 -12.94
CA ALA A 175 -0.07 17.06 -13.90
C ALA A 175 -0.41 16.38 -15.25
N ASN A 176 0.33 15.33 -15.63
CA ASN A 176 0.14 14.60 -16.90
C ASN A 176 -0.68 13.30 -16.77
N SER A 177 -1.01 12.87 -15.54
CA SER A 177 -1.82 11.66 -15.30
C SER A 177 -3.34 11.92 -15.32
N SER A 178 -3.74 13.18 -15.55
CA SER A 178 -5.14 13.61 -15.61
C SER A 178 -5.65 13.75 -17.06
N ARG A 179 -5.15 12.93 -18.01
CA ARG A 179 -5.70 12.81 -19.37
C ARG A 179 -5.94 11.36 -19.74
#